data_1324877b26bbd2d0d4b4c63ff82f4187
#
_entry.id   1324877b26bbd2d0d4b4c63ff82f4187
#
_cell.length_a   1.000
_cell.length_b   1.000
_cell.length_c   1.000
_cell.angle_alpha   90.00
_cell.angle_beta   90.00
_cell.angle_gamma   90.00
#
_symmetry.space_group_name_H-M   'P 1'
#
loop_
_entity.id
_entity.type
_entity.pdbx_description
1 polymer ?
#
loop_
_entity_poly.entity_id
_entity_poly.type
_entity_poly.pdbx_seq_one_letter_code
_entity_poly.pdbx_strand_id
1 'polypeptide(L)'
;GFVFITNFQDHCKREDLRDVSLTLKLAGETVRFPQEGTVTVAKNANIILPFNMDLDGILLKSATLQPLARITSEGKKHYFFFAPEGMKPEYIFAENTVKGGTKKLIPVPGFNSTVRLKSITGEEILITTLTREQALAACKVTVEKEEKLLITSADVLQEDAKVRIQSTDTILKVVAFPAVRFITETSAKISKKKYCSEISFIKKGVHIFPEVHMASERRFLVHLPEGAFRDVSDLILSIDYIGDTGAAFINGEMVADNF
;
A
#
# COMPACT_ATOMS: atom_id res chain seq x y z
N GLY A 1 -6.15 -4.59 -20.07
CA GLY A 1 -7.46 -4.30 -19.50
C GLY A 1 -7.60 -4.72 -18.05
N PHE A 2 -8.74 -4.39 -17.45
CA PHE A 2 -9.03 -4.72 -16.05
C PHE A 2 -10.44 -5.27 -15.89
N VAL A 3 -10.57 -6.23 -14.98
CA VAL A 3 -11.86 -6.76 -14.51
C VAL A 3 -12.12 -6.22 -13.11
N PHE A 4 -13.30 -5.67 -12.92
CA PHE A 4 -13.77 -5.17 -11.63
C PHE A 4 -14.74 -6.17 -11.04
N ILE A 5 -14.47 -6.65 -9.84
CA ILE A 5 -15.31 -7.60 -9.12
C ILE A 5 -15.73 -6.95 -7.81
N THR A 6 -17.02 -6.84 -7.59
CA THR A 6 -17.60 -6.27 -6.38
C THR A 6 -18.44 -7.33 -5.66
N ASN A 7 -18.12 -7.59 -4.40
CA ASN A 7 -18.97 -8.33 -3.45
C ASN A 7 -19.35 -7.42 -2.26
N PHE A 8 -19.52 -6.14 -2.55
CA PHE A 8 -19.97 -5.12 -1.59
C PHE A 8 -21.33 -4.56 -2.03
N GLN A 9 -22.20 -4.35 -1.08
CA GLN A 9 -23.45 -3.63 -1.28
C GLN A 9 -23.80 -2.94 0.04
N ASP A 10 -24.09 -1.65 -0.03
CA ASP A 10 -24.46 -0.88 1.13
C ASP A 10 -25.78 -1.38 1.74
N HIS A 11 -25.87 -1.34 3.07
CA HIS A 11 -27.01 -1.82 3.85
C HIS A 11 -27.36 -3.30 3.67
N CYS A 12 -26.53 -4.09 2.99
CA CYS A 12 -26.70 -5.53 2.79
C CYS A 12 -25.57 -6.33 3.43
N LYS A 13 -25.93 -7.30 4.27
CA LYS A 13 -24.96 -8.26 4.78
C LYS A 13 -24.59 -9.24 3.68
N ARG A 14 -23.35 -9.20 3.23
CA ARG A 14 -22.81 -10.11 2.23
C ARG A 14 -22.07 -11.27 2.88
N GLU A 15 -22.01 -12.39 2.16
CA GLU A 15 -21.19 -13.55 2.49
C GLU A 15 -20.07 -13.72 1.46
N ASP A 16 -19.07 -14.54 1.78
CA ASP A 16 -18.02 -14.89 0.84
C ASP A 16 -18.62 -15.64 -0.36
N LEU A 17 -18.24 -15.24 -1.56
CA LEU A 17 -18.55 -15.99 -2.78
C LEU A 17 -17.44 -17.02 -3.00
N ARG A 18 -17.75 -18.29 -2.75
CA ARG A 18 -16.81 -19.40 -2.90
C ARG A 18 -16.89 -20.00 -4.29
N ASP A 19 -15.84 -20.72 -4.66
CA ASP A 19 -15.76 -21.49 -5.90
C ASP A 19 -16.02 -20.65 -7.17
N VAL A 20 -15.54 -19.40 -7.15
CA VAL A 20 -15.70 -18.47 -8.26
C VAL A 20 -14.63 -18.73 -9.31
N SER A 21 -15.01 -18.81 -10.56
CA SER A 21 -14.12 -18.65 -11.70
C SER A 21 -14.71 -17.67 -12.69
N LEU A 22 -13.88 -16.85 -13.29
CA LEU A 22 -14.29 -15.86 -14.27
C LEU A 22 -13.70 -16.18 -15.64
N THR A 23 -14.51 -16.13 -16.67
CA THR A 23 -14.06 -16.35 -18.05
C THR A 23 -14.44 -15.16 -18.91
N LEU A 24 -13.43 -14.50 -19.48
CA LEU A 24 -13.60 -13.40 -20.42
C LEU A 24 -13.46 -13.94 -21.84
N LYS A 25 -14.49 -13.74 -22.65
CA LYS A 25 -14.45 -14.02 -24.10
C LYS A 25 -14.09 -12.72 -24.82
N LEU A 26 -12.90 -12.66 -25.36
CA LEU A 26 -12.37 -11.53 -26.12
C LEU A 26 -12.31 -11.88 -27.60
N ALA A 27 -12.11 -10.89 -28.46
CA ALA A 27 -11.91 -11.15 -29.89
C ALA A 27 -10.61 -11.97 -30.09
N GLY A 28 -10.78 -13.23 -30.51
CA GLY A 28 -9.66 -14.13 -30.82
C GLY A 28 -9.06 -14.89 -29.63
N GLU A 29 -9.52 -14.66 -28.39
CA GLU A 29 -9.00 -15.39 -27.23
C GLU A 29 -9.99 -15.47 -26.05
N THR A 30 -9.68 -16.38 -25.15
CA THR A 30 -10.39 -16.53 -23.87
C THR A 30 -9.40 -16.40 -22.72
N VAL A 31 -9.69 -15.52 -21.76
CA VAL A 31 -8.88 -15.32 -20.54
C VAL A 31 -9.70 -15.82 -19.34
N ARG A 32 -9.08 -16.64 -18.52
CA ARG A 32 -9.71 -17.21 -17.32
C ARG A 32 -8.97 -16.79 -16.03
N PHE A 33 -9.75 -16.59 -14.94
CA PHE A 33 -9.28 -16.25 -13.59
C PHE A 33 -9.92 -17.19 -12.53
N PRO A 34 -9.17 -17.95 -11.77
CA PRO A 34 -7.79 -18.33 -12.02
C PRO A 34 -7.70 -19.16 -13.29
N GLN A 35 -6.52 -19.43 -13.81
CA GLN A 35 -6.39 -20.28 -15.00
C GLN A 35 -6.93 -21.67 -14.74
N GLU A 36 -6.71 -22.19 -13.55
CA GLU A 36 -7.20 -23.50 -13.10
C GLU A 36 -7.83 -23.38 -11.71
N GLY A 37 -8.90 -24.16 -11.47
CA GLY A 37 -9.60 -24.17 -10.19
C GLY A 37 -10.49 -22.95 -9.99
N THR A 38 -10.62 -22.54 -8.73
CA THR A 38 -11.51 -21.46 -8.28
C THR A 38 -10.84 -20.60 -7.21
N VAL A 39 -11.43 -19.43 -6.96
CA VAL A 39 -11.05 -18.50 -5.88
C VAL A 39 -12.26 -18.18 -5.01
N THR A 40 -12.01 -17.61 -3.85
CA THR A 40 -13.03 -16.99 -3.01
C THR A 40 -12.97 -15.47 -3.18
N VAL A 41 -14.11 -14.84 -3.43
CA VAL A 41 -14.27 -13.40 -3.36
C VAL A 41 -14.83 -13.09 -1.97
N ALA A 42 -14.01 -12.54 -1.10
CA ALA A 42 -14.40 -12.26 0.27
C ALA A 42 -15.59 -11.29 0.34
N LYS A 43 -16.37 -11.38 1.41
CA LYS A 43 -17.42 -10.39 1.71
C LYS A 43 -16.84 -9.00 1.75
N ASN A 44 -17.58 -8.02 1.28
CA ASN A 44 -17.22 -6.60 1.22
C ASN A 44 -15.95 -6.32 0.38
N ALA A 45 -15.51 -7.26 -0.45
CA ALA A 45 -14.36 -7.06 -1.32
C ALA A 45 -14.73 -6.29 -2.59
N ASN A 46 -13.85 -5.36 -2.95
CA ASN A 46 -13.78 -4.74 -4.27
C ASN A 46 -12.40 -5.06 -4.84
N ILE A 47 -12.34 -5.71 -5.99
CA ILE A 47 -11.13 -6.30 -6.55
C ILE A 47 -10.97 -5.85 -7.99
N ILE A 48 -9.74 -5.53 -8.39
CA ILE A 48 -9.38 -5.16 -9.75
C ILE A 48 -8.32 -6.13 -10.25
N LEU A 49 -8.66 -6.96 -11.22
CA LEU A 49 -7.74 -7.95 -11.78
C LEU A 49 -7.29 -7.54 -13.18
N PRO A 50 -5.98 -7.56 -13.47
CA PRO A 50 -5.45 -7.20 -14.77
C PRO A 50 -5.54 -8.37 -15.76
N PHE A 51 -5.77 -8.03 -17.03
CA PHE A 51 -5.60 -8.95 -18.15
C PHE A 51 -5.00 -8.24 -19.35
N ASN A 52 -4.21 -8.96 -20.15
CA ASN A 52 -3.48 -8.40 -21.29
C ASN A 52 -2.81 -7.06 -20.96
N MET A 53 -2.07 -7.05 -19.85
CA MET A 53 -1.32 -5.91 -19.37
C MET A 53 0.15 -6.02 -19.79
N ASP A 54 0.64 -5.04 -20.52
CA ASP A 54 2.06 -4.98 -20.86
C ASP A 54 2.88 -4.49 -19.66
N LEU A 55 3.89 -5.27 -19.30
CA LEU A 55 4.87 -4.97 -18.28
C LEU A 55 6.23 -4.74 -18.95
N ASP A 56 6.35 -3.68 -19.74
CA ASP A 56 7.56 -3.34 -20.48
C ASP A 56 8.08 -4.50 -21.37
N GLY A 57 7.23 -4.97 -22.27
CA GLY A 57 7.53 -6.04 -23.23
C GLY A 57 7.28 -7.46 -22.67
N ILE A 58 6.83 -7.60 -21.44
CA ILE A 58 6.32 -8.85 -20.88
C ILE A 58 4.80 -8.75 -20.80
N LEU A 59 4.09 -9.52 -21.59
CA LEU A 59 2.63 -9.52 -21.59
C LEU A 59 2.08 -10.39 -20.46
N LEU A 60 1.52 -9.75 -19.43
CA LEU A 60 0.73 -10.41 -18.39
C LEU A 60 -0.65 -10.74 -18.94
N LYS A 61 -0.92 -11.99 -19.22
CA LYS A 61 -2.22 -12.47 -19.75
C LYS A 61 -3.33 -12.34 -18.74
N SER A 62 -3.05 -12.72 -17.48
CA SER A 62 -3.97 -12.57 -16.36
C SER A 62 -3.23 -12.67 -15.04
N ALA A 63 -3.79 -12.08 -13.99
CA ALA A 63 -3.37 -12.32 -12.62
C ALA A 63 -4.59 -12.32 -11.68
N THR A 64 -4.56 -13.17 -10.66
CA THR A 64 -5.47 -13.12 -9.51
C THR A 64 -4.96 -12.17 -8.43
N LEU A 65 -4.14 -11.23 -8.83
CA LEU A 65 -3.44 -10.24 -8.01
C LEU A 65 -3.80 -8.85 -8.50
N GLN A 66 -4.02 -7.93 -7.58
CA GLN A 66 -4.37 -6.55 -7.91
C GLN A 66 -3.11 -5.71 -8.09
N PRO A 67 -2.98 -4.94 -9.18
CA PRO A 67 -1.91 -3.97 -9.34
C PRO A 67 -1.99 -2.88 -8.26
N LEU A 68 -0.85 -2.51 -7.70
CA LEU A 68 -0.74 -1.49 -6.67
C LEU A 68 0.02 -0.27 -7.17
N ALA A 69 1.26 -0.48 -7.61
CA ALA A 69 2.14 0.60 -8.02
C ALA A 69 3.19 0.13 -9.02
N ARG A 70 3.76 1.07 -9.76
CA ARG A 70 5.01 0.93 -10.49
C ARG A 70 5.95 2.03 -10.03
N ILE A 71 7.20 1.69 -9.76
CA ILE A 71 8.28 2.65 -9.52
C ILE A 71 9.38 2.46 -10.55
N THR A 72 10.06 3.55 -10.87
CA THR A 72 11.27 3.54 -11.70
C THR A 72 12.42 4.10 -10.88
N SER A 73 13.48 3.31 -10.71
CA SER A 73 14.66 3.73 -10.00
C SER A 73 15.90 3.18 -10.70
N GLU A 74 16.91 4.04 -10.94
CA GLU A 74 18.13 3.69 -11.67
C GLU A 74 17.85 3.02 -13.05
N GLY A 75 16.80 3.48 -13.74
CA GLY A 75 16.38 2.95 -15.03
C GLY A 75 15.68 1.57 -14.96
N LYS A 76 15.53 1.00 -13.78
CA LYS A 76 14.83 -0.28 -13.58
C LYS A 76 13.39 -0.06 -13.18
N LYS A 77 12.49 -0.83 -13.74
CA LYS A 77 11.06 -0.79 -13.45
C LYS A 77 10.70 -1.90 -12.47
N HIS A 78 9.99 -1.54 -11.42
CA HIS A 78 9.54 -2.44 -10.38
C HIS A 78 8.03 -2.34 -10.23
N TYR A 79 7.34 -3.42 -10.51
CA TYR A 79 5.89 -3.54 -10.41
C TYR A 79 5.51 -4.17 -9.08
N PHE A 80 4.52 -3.61 -8.43
CA PHE A 80 3.96 -4.10 -7.18
C PHE A 80 2.53 -4.51 -7.38
N PHE A 81 2.22 -5.71 -6.90
CA PHE A 81 0.88 -6.26 -6.84
C PHE A 81 0.61 -6.71 -5.42
N PHE A 82 -0.64 -6.93 -5.09
CA PHE A 82 -0.98 -7.57 -3.84
C PHE A 82 -2.05 -8.64 -4.03
N ALA A 83 -2.08 -9.60 -3.09
CA ALA A 83 -3.07 -10.66 -3.07
C ALA A 83 -4.34 -10.16 -2.36
N PRO A 84 -5.49 -10.02 -3.06
CA PRO A 84 -6.77 -9.80 -2.43
C PRO A 84 -7.12 -10.97 -1.50
N GLU A 85 -7.88 -10.69 -0.46
CA GLU A 85 -8.34 -11.71 0.48
C GLU A 85 -9.14 -12.81 -0.23
N GLY A 86 -8.85 -14.07 0.11
CA GLY A 86 -9.50 -15.25 -0.48
C GLY A 86 -8.97 -15.67 -1.85
N MET A 87 -8.10 -14.88 -2.48
CA MET A 87 -7.53 -15.21 -3.78
C MET A 87 -6.17 -15.90 -3.66
N LYS A 88 -6.01 -17.02 -4.38
CA LYS A 88 -4.71 -17.67 -4.53
C LYS A 88 -3.88 -16.87 -5.53
N PRO A 89 -2.65 -16.43 -5.16
CA PRO A 89 -1.81 -15.63 -6.04
C PRO A 89 -1.38 -16.39 -7.29
N GLU A 90 -1.65 -15.82 -8.46
CA GLU A 90 -1.26 -16.41 -9.75
C GLU A 90 -0.98 -15.28 -10.76
N TYR A 91 0.15 -15.39 -11.45
CA TYR A 91 0.45 -14.63 -12.69
C TYR A 91 0.53 -15.61 -13.86
N ILE A 92 -0.10 -15.27 -14.96
CA ILE A 92 -0.02 -15.97 -16.24
C ILE A 92 0.57 -15.02 -17.28
N PHE A 93 1.67 -15.38 -17.86
CA PHE A 93 2.35 -14.61 -18.91
C PHE A 93 2.09 -15.21 -20.28
N ALA A 94 2.08 -14.37 -21.31
CA ALA A 94 2.00 -14.85 -22.68
C ALA A 94 3.26 -15.61 -23.06
N GLU A 95 3.07 -16.66 -23.83
CA GLU A 95 4.19 -17.40 -24.44
C GLU A 95 5.08 -16.44 -25.23
N ASN A 96 6.40 -16.70 -25.21
CA ASN A 96 7.39 -15.95 -25.97
C ASN A 96 7.52 -14.45 -25.60
N THR A 97 7.05 -14.01 -24.43
CA THR A 97 7.34 -12.65 -23.93
C THR A 97 8.36 -12.63 -22.81
N VAL A 98 8.50 -13.74 -22.06
CA VAL A 98 9.47 -13.89 -20.98
C VAL A 98 10.65 -14.76 -21.45
N LYS A 99 11.87 -14.24 -21.34
CA LYS A 99 13.09 -14.99 -21.63
C LYS A 99 13.20 -16.19 -20.67
N GLY A 100 13.41 -17.38 -21.23
CA GLY A 100 13.40 -18.63 -20.45
C GLY A 100 12.04 -19.30 -20.33
N GLY A 101 10.99 -18.74 -20.99
CA GLY A 101 9.71 -19.43 -21.17
C GLY A 101 8.80 -19.52 -19.93
N THR A 102 9.01 -18.64 -18.94
CA THR A 102 8.10 -18.60 -17.76
C THR A 102 6.69 -18.23 -18.17
N LYS A 103 5.76 -19.18 -18.02
CA LYS A 103 4.32 -18.98 -18.36
C LYS A 103 3.49 -18.70 -17.13
N LYS A 104 3.84 -19.28 -15.99
CA LYS A 104 3.08 -19.20 -14.73
C LYS A 104 3.99 -18.94 -13.56
N LEU A 105 3.57 -18.05 -12.66
CA LEU A 105 4.23 -17.77 -11.41
C LEU A 105 3.21 -17.76 -10.28
N ILE A 106 3.50 -18.49 -9.20
CA ILE A 106 2.68 -18.57 -7.98
C ILE A 106 3.54 -18.05 -6.82
N PRO A 107 3.46 -16.74 -6.51
CA PRO A 107 4.28 -16.19 -5.46
C PRO A 107 3.69 -16.45 -4.07
N VAL A 108 4.56 -16.46 -3.06
CA VAL A 108 4.16 -16.30 -1.66
C VAL A 108 4.22 -14.80 -1.34
N PRO A 109 3.08 -14.13 -1.04
CA PRO A 109 3.07 -12.69 -0.77
C PRO A 109 3.96 -12.29 0.41
N GLY A 110 4.62 -11.15 0.30
CA GLY A 110 5.50 -10.60 1.34
C GLY A 110 6.70 -9.85 0.76
N PHE A 111 7.52 -9.25 1.62
CA PHE A 111 8.67 -8.44 1.20
C PHE A 111 9.77 -9.22 0.45
N ASN A 112 9.81 -10.53 0.60
CA ASN A 112 10.78 -11.41 -0.07
C ASN A 112 10.25 -12.03 -1.36
N SER A 113 9.05 -11.66 -1.81
CA SER A 113 8.40 -12.23 -3.00
C SER A 113 8.95 -11.70 -4.33
N THR A 114 9.92 -10.78 -4.29
CA THR A 114 10.41 -10.12 -5.51
C THR A 114 11.04 -11.10 -6.47
N VAL A 115 10.51 -11.15 -7.68
CA VAL A 115 11.02 -11.93 -8.80
C VAL A 115 11.55 -10.98 -9.88
N ARG A 116 12.65 -11.37 -10.50
CA ARG A 116 13.23 -10.70 -11.66
C ARG A 116 12.80 -11.44 -12.91
N LEU A 117 12.21 -10.74 -13.85
CA LEU A 117 11.88 -11.25 -15.16
C LEU A 117 12.62 -10.45 -16.24
N LYS A 118 12.93 -11.11 -17.34
CA LYS A 118 13.54 -10.50 -18.51
C LYS A 118 12.68 -10.77 -19.73
N SER A 119 12.37 -9.72 -20.48
CA SER A 119 11.64 -9.87 -21.75
C SER A 119 12.52 -10.52 -22.82
N ILE A 120 11.91 -11.02 -23.87
CA ILE A 120 12.66 -11.52 -25.04
C ILE A 120 13.43 -10.41 -25.75
N THR A 121 12.97 -9.15 -25.63
CA THR A 121 13.65 -7.96 -26.17
C THR A 121 14.82 -7.48 -25.32
N GLY A 122 14.98 -8.05 -24.12
CA GLY A 122 16.10 -7.75 -23.23
C GLY A 122 15.79 -6.84 -22.05
N GLU A 123 14.59 -6.24 -22.00
CA GLU A 123 14.15 -5.43 -20.86
C GLU A 123 14.05 -6.27 -19.59
N GLU A 124 14.49 -5.70 -18.48
CA GLU A 124 14.46 -6.36 -17.18
C GLU A 124 13.52 -5.62 -16.23
N ILE A 125 12.58 -6.36 -15.64
CA ILE A 125 11.66 -5.85 -14.65
C ILE A 125 11.73 -6.65 -13.35
N LEU A 126 11.30 -6.00 -12.27
CA LEU A 126 11.04 -6.64 -10.98
C LEU A 126 9.54 -6.68 -10.72
N ILE A 127 9.07 -7.77 -10.14
CA ILE A 127 7.69 -7.92 -9.67
C ILE A 127 7.73 -8.32 -8.20
N THR A 128 7.08 -7.55 -7.34
CA THR A 128 6.88 -7.89 -5.92
C THR A 128 5.40 -8.08 -5.65
N THR A 129 5.08 -9.18 -4.96
CA THR A 129 3.71 -9.47 -4.51
C THR A 129 3.61 -9.23 -3.02
N LEU A 130 2.87 -8.23 -2.62
CA LEU A 130 2.64 -7.85 -1.23
C LEU A 130 1.42 -8.59 -0.66
N THR A 131 1.33 -8.67 0.67
CA THR A 131 0.06 -8.99 1.33
C THR A 131 -0.89 -7.80 1.22
N ARG A 132 -2.18 -8.00 1.51
CA ARG A 132 -3.17 -6.92 1.52
C ARG A 132 -2.81 -5.85 2.57
N GLU A 133 -2.38 -6.25 3.76
CA GLU A 133 -1.98 -5.34 4.85
C GLU A 133 -0.77 -4.50 4.44
N GLN A 134 0.23 -5.12 3.79
CA GLN A 134 1.40 -4.40 3.28
C GLN A 134 1.01 -3.41 2.18
N ALA A 135 0.06 -3.76 1.33
CA ALA A 135 -0.43 -2.89 0.26
C ALA A 135 -1.20 -1.68 0.81
N LEU A 136 -2.02 -1.87 1.85
CA LEU A 136 -2.75 -0.79 2.52
C LEU A 136 -1.81 0.20 3.25
N ALA A 137 -0.64 -0.28 3.68
CA ALA A 137 0.39 0.53 4.33
C ALA A 137 1.41 1.13 3.34
N ALA A 138 1.18 0.98 2.02
CA ALA A 138 2.12 1.39 0.99
C ALA A 138 1.87 2.84 0.55
N CYS A 139 2.94 3.62 0.46
CA CYS A 139 2.94 4.98 -0.05
C CYS A 139 4.05 5.15 -1.09
N LYS A 140 3.70 5.64 -2.29
CA LYS A 140 4.67 5.98 -3.33
C LYS A 140 5.15 7.41 -3.10
N VAL A 141 6.48 7.58 -3.04
CA VAL A 141 7.14 8.88 -2.84
C VAL A 141 8.26 9.08 -3.84
N THR A 142 8.69 10.31 -4.00
CA THR A 142 9.86 10.68 -4.80
C THR A 142 10.90 11.33 -3.89
N VAL A 143 12.08 10.73 -3.80
CA VAL A 143 13.21 11.24 -3.01
C VAL A 143 14.41 11.40 -3.95
N GLU A 144 15.00 12.60 -4.02
CA GLU A 144 16.15 12.88 -4.89
C GLU A 144 15.94 12.48 -6.36
N LYS A 145 14.73 12.74 -6.88
CA LYS A 145 14.29 12.36 -8.24
C LYS A 145 14.12 10.85 -8.48
N GLU A 146 14.26 10.03 -7.45
CA GLU A 146 14.07 8.59 -7.49
C GLU A 146 12.71 8.21 -6.89
N GLU A 147 11.94 7.41 -7.62
CA GLU A 147 10.68 6.87 -7.08
C GLU A 147 10.96 5.76 -6.05
N LYS A 148 10.24 5.79 -4.96
CA LYS A 148 10.29 4.77 -3.90
C LYS A 148 8.89 4.36 -3.49
N LEU A 149 8.75 3.10 -3.10
CA LEU A 149 7.58 2.61 -2.39
C LEU A 149 7.97 2.39 -0.94
N LEU A 150 7.35 3.14 -0.04
CA LEU A 150 7.49 2.98 1.40
C LEU A 150 6.30 2.18 1.92
N ILE A 151 6.55 1.28 2.86
CA ILE A 151 5.51 0.49 3.53
C ILE A 151 5.69 0.69 5.03
N THR A 152 4.73 1.35 5.65
CA THR A 152 4.75 1.72 7.07
C THR A 152 3.34 1.99 7.57
N SER A 153 3.11 1.79 8.88
CA SER A 153 1.87 2.21 9.56
C SER A 153 1.85 3.70 9.91
N ALA A 154 2.94 4.39 9.69
CA ALA A 154 3.08 5.81 9.98
C ALA A 154 2.54 6.69 8.85
N ASP A 155 2.21 7.93 9.16
CA ASP A 155 1.84 8.93 8.17
C ASP A 155 3.07 9.37 7.37
N VAL A 156 2.94 9.31 6.05
CA VAL A 156 3.99 9.70 5.11
C VAL A 156 3.58 10.98 4.42
N LEU A 157 4.30 12.06 4.67
CA LEU A 157 4.06 13.37 4.08
C LEU A 157 5.20 13.69 3.12
N GLN A 158 4.86 14.01 1.88
CA GLN A 158 5.84 14.49 0.91
C GLN A 158 5.69 16.00 0.75
N GLU A 159 6.75 16.73 1.11
CA GLU A 159 6.88 18.17 0.96
C GLU A 159 8.06 18.45 0.02
N ASP A 160 7.77 18.83 -1.22
CA ASP A 160 8.78 19.01 -2.28
C ASP A 160 9.70 17.78 -2.45
N ALA A 161 11.00 17.95 -2.17
CA ALA A 161 12.01 16.90 -2.26
C ALA A 161 12.22 16.12 -0.96
N LYS A 162 11.49 16.48 0.12
CA LYS A 162 11.63 15.85 1.43
C LYS A 162 10.45 14.93 1.72
N VAL A 163 10.74 13.85 2.40
CA VAL A 163 9.72 12.93 2.95
C VAL A 163 9.81 12.98 4.46
N ARG A 164 8.71 13.38 5.09
CA ARG A 164 8.54 13.35 6.54
C ARG A 164 7.70 12.11 6.89
N ILE A 165 8.12 11.40 7.90
CA ILE A 165 7.38 10.24 8.42
C ILE A 165 7.02 10.55 9.86
N GLN A 166 5.71 10.55 10.15
CA GLN A 166 5.17 10.88 11.48
C GLN A 166 4.52 9.64 12.10
N SER A 167 4.77 9.43 13.38
CA SER A 167 4.16 8.34 14.12
C SER A 167 4.11 8.69 15.60
N THR A 168 3.05 8.26 16.26
CA THR A 168 2.91 8.25 17.72
C THR A 168 3.60 7.06 18.37
N ASP A 169 4.00 6.05 17.56
CA ASP A 169 4.67 4.85 18.04
C ASP A 169 6.11 5.15 18.48
N THR A 170 6.53 4.51 19.56
CA THR A 170 7.94 4.58 20.03
C THR A 170 8.90 3.85 19.11
N ILE A 171 8.42 2.87 18.36
CA ILE A 171 9.18 2.12 17.36
C ILE A 171 8.51 2.29 16.01
N LEU A 172 9.12 3.07 15.15
CA LEU A 172 8.70 3.25 13.77
C LEU A 172 9.41 2.26 12.86
N LYS A 173 8.65 1.48 12.09
CA LYS A 173 9.19 0.56 11.08
C LYS A 173 8.78 1.01 9.68
N VAL A 174 9.75 1.03 8.77
CA VAL A 174 9.56 1.37 7.37
C VAL A 174 10.25 0.34 6.51
N VAL A 175 9.57 -0.20 5.51
CA VAL A 175 10.20 -0.98 4.44
C VAL A 175 10.23 -0.12 3.20
N ALA A 176 11.40 0.06 2.60
CA ALA A 176 11.62 0.89 1.42
C ALA A 176 12.06 0.06 0.22
N PHE A 177 11.40 0.24 -0.91
CA PHE A 177 11.79 -0.28 -2.22
C PHE A 177 12.13 0.88 -3.16
N PRO A 178 13.23 0.82 -3.92
CA PRO A 178 14.34 -0.11 -3.77
C PRO A 178 15.06 0.10 -2.43
N ALA A 179 16.00 -0.79 -2.13
CA ALA A 179 16.84 -0.67 -0.93
C ALA A 179 17.52 0.69 -0.87
N VAL A 180 17.42 1.37 0.27
CA VAL A 180 18.07 2.67 0.48
C VAL A 180 19.57 2.51 0.68
N ARG A 181 20.35 3.47 0.20
CA ARG A 181 21.81 3.43 0.31
C ARG A 181 22.29 3.94 1.67
N PHE A 182 21.67 4.99 2.16
CA PHE A 182 21.99 5.62 3.47
C PHE A 182 20.75 6.36 4.00
N ILE A 183 20.78 6.69 5.27
CA ILE A 183 19.80 7.53 5.95
C ILE A 183 20.59 8.52 6.77
N THR A 184 20.16 9.77 6.76
CA THR A 184 20.80 10.84 7.53
C THR A 184 20.47 10.81 9.03
N GLU A 185 19.41 10.13 9.41
CA GLU A 185 18.99 9.97 10.81
C GLU A 185 19.91 8.99 11.54
N THR A 186 20.65 9.48 12.53
CA THR A 186 21.65 8.68 13.28
C THR A 186 21.04 7.62 14.19
N SER A 187 19.77 7.74 14.54
CA SER A 187 19.03 6.77 15.38
C SER A 187 18.44 5.58 14.63
N ALA A 188 18.54 5.57 13.30
CA ALA A 188 17.95 4.52 12.48
C ALA A 188 18.81 3.26 12.45
N LYS A 189 18.16 2.09 12.62
CA LYS A 189 18.74 0.79 12.31
C LYS A 189 18.27 0.33 10.94
N ILE A 190 19.21 -0.02 10.05
CA ILE A 190 18.92 -0.42 8.69
C ILE A 190 19.34 -1.87 8.48
N SER A 191 18.40 -2.72 8.07
CA SER A 191 18.66 -4.07 7.56
C SER A 191 18.46 -4.07 6.06
N LYS A 192 19.54 -4.21 5.29
CA LYS A 192 19.49 -4.26 3.82
C LYS A 192 19.16 -5.67 3.36
N LYS A 193 18.18 -5.78 2.51
CA LYS A 193 17.82 -6.98 1.75
C LYS A 193 18.20 -6.78 0.28
N LYS A 194 18.02 -7.81 -0.53
CA LYS A 194 18.38 -7.76 -1.95
C LYS A 194 17.63 -6.65 -2.73
N TYR A 195 16.35 -6.42 -2.43
CA TYR A 195 15.48 -5.52 -3.17
C TYR A 195 14.85 -4.41 -2.32
N CYS A 196 14.94 -4.51 -1.01
CA CYS A 196 14.39 -3.53 -0.08
C CYS A 196 15.32 -3.29 1.11
N SER A 197 15.03 -2.27 1.88
CA SER A 197 15.61 -2.04 3.20
C SER A 197 14.51 -2.03 4.24
N GLU A 198 14.74 -2.72 5.35
CA GLU A 198 13.94 -2.60 6.55
C GLU A 198 14.63 -1.59 7.48
N ILE A 199 13.91 -0.54 7.82
CA ILE A 199 14.41 0.58 8.59
C ILE A 199 13.61 0.62 9.89
N SER A 200 14.26 0.77 11.02
CA SER A 200 13.59 1.00 12.29
C SER A 200 14.18 2.19 13.00
N PHE A 201 13.30 3.05 13.49
CA PHE A 201 13.61 4.19 14.32
C PHE A 201 13.07 3.94 15.73
N ILE A 202 13.83 4.27 16.75
CA ILE A 202 13.40 4.24 18.14
C ILE A 202 13.38 5.66 18.63
N LYS A 203 12.20 6.17 18.98
CA LYS A 203 12.01 7.51 19.52
C LYS A 203 11.36 7.44 20.89
N LYS A 204 11.70 8.38 21.76
CA LYS A 204 11.01 8.52 23.03
C LYS A 204 9.64 9.15 22.76
N GLY A 205 8.58 8.43 23.05
CA GLY A 205 7.22 8.98 22.99
C GLY A 205 7.03 10.01 24.10
N VAL A 206 6.33 11.09 23.78
CA VAL A 206 5.89 12.10 24.76
C VAL A 206 4.36 12.04 24.77
N HIS A 207 3.80 11.85 25.97
CA HIS A 207 2.35 11.92 26.17
C HIS A 207 2.02 13.27 26.82
N ILE A 208 1.12 14.00 26.18
CA ILE A 208 0.59 15.27 26.72
C ILE A 208 -0.81 15.00 27.25
N PHE A 209 -1.09 15.46 28.44
CA PHE A 209 -2.40 15.37 29.08
C PHE A 209 -3.06 16.75 29.01
N PRO A 210 -3.96 16.99 28.05
CA PRO A 210 -4.66 18.25 27.97
C PRO A 210 -5.73 18.36 29.04
N GLU A 211 -6.11 19.60 29.39
CA GLU A 211 -7.34 19.86 30.15
C GLU A 211 -8.50 19.95 29.17
N VAL A 212 -9.54 19.17 29.42
CA VAL A 212 -10.75 19.14 28.56
C VAL A 212 -11.93 19.64 29.34
N HIS A 213 -12.55 20.72 28.87
CA HIS A 213 -13.74 21.33 29.44
C HIS A 213 -14.91 21.20 28.50
N MET A 214 -16.04 20.71 28.98
CA MET A 214 -17.28 20.66 28.23
C MET A 214 -17.97 22.04 28.30
N ALA A 215 -17.97 22.77 27.19
CA ALA A 215 -18.64 24.07 27.08
C ALA A 215 -20.15 23.93 26.80
N SER A 216 -20.58 22.84 26.14
CA SER A 216 -21.97 22.41 25.93
C SER A 216 -22.01 20.93 25.63
N GLU A 217 -23.17 20.31 25.48
CA GLU A 217 -23.34 18.89 25.14
C GLU A 217 -22.54 18.44 23.89
N ARG A 218 -22.26 19.38 22.98
CA ARG A 218 -21.58 19.08 21.69
C ARG A 218 -20.33 19.93 21.46
N ARG A 219 -19.85 20.65 22.48
CA ARG A 219 -18.69 21.52 22.36
C ARG A 219 -17.72 21.32 23.50
N PHE A 220 -16.51 21.01 23.16
CA PHE A 220 -15.42 20.79 24.10
C PHE A 220 -14.30 21.80 23.83
N LEU A 221 -13.71 22.31 24.90
CA LEU A 221 -12.52 23.14 24.86
C LEU A 221 -11.33 22.30 25.35
N VAL A 222 -10.30 22.25 24.56
CA VAL A 222 -9.07 21.50 24.85
C VAL A 222 -7.96 22.50 25.12
N HIS A 223 -7.43 22.53 26.34
CA HIS A 223 -6.33 23.39 26.73
C HIS A 223 -5.05 22.55 26.84
N LEU A 224 -4.04 22.93 26.06
CA LEU A 224 -2.73 22.32 26.13
C LEU A 224 -1.91 22.95 27.28
N PRO A 225 -1.15 22.14 28.04
CA PRO A 225 -0.30 22.68 29.10
C PRO A 225 0.81 23.53 28.52
N GLU A 226 1.33 24.45 29.33
CA GLU A 226 2.49 25.26 28.94
C GLU A 226 3.67 24.37 28.55
N GLY A 227 4.30 24.68 27.43
CA GLY A 227 5.43 23.90 26.91
C GLY A 227 5.05 22.56 26.25
N ALA A 228 3.77 22.34 25.93
CA ALA A 228 3.30 21.11 25.26
C ALA A 228 4.04 20.78 23.96
N PHE A 229 4.57 21.79 23.27
CA PHE A 229 5.37 21.62 22.03
C PHE A 229 6.86 21.49 22.27
N ARG A 230 7.32 21.40 23.53
CA ARG A 230 8.74 21.23 23.83
C ARG A 230 9.17 19.81 23.49
N ASP A 231 10.22 19.67 22.72
CA ASP A 231 10.84 18.40 22.32
C ASP A 231 9.94 17.48 21.47
N VAL A 232 8.87 18.03 20.87
CA VAL A 232 8.01 17.33 19.90
C VAL A 232 7.92 18.14 18.62
N SER A 233 7.79 17.47 17.47
CA SER A 233 7.59 18.14 16.19
C SER A 233 6.14 18.54 15.98
N ASP A 234 5.23 17.70 16.45
CA ASP A 234 3.79 17.87 16.28
C ASP A 234 3.03 17.24 17.47
N LEU A 235 1.82 17.73 17.72
CA LEU A 235 0.84 17.11 18.62
C LEU A 235 -0.34 16.63 17.81
N ILE A 236 -0.70 15.37 18.01
CA ILE A 236 -1.84 14.75 17.36
C ILE A 236 -2.98 14.64 18.39
N LEU A 237 -4.11 15.29 18.09
CA LEU A 237 -5.33 15.12 18.86
C LEU A 237 -6.17 14.02 18.18
N SER A 238 -6.34 12.91 18.88
CA SER A 238 -7.25 11.84 18.44
C SER A 238 -8.59 12.05 19.12
N ILE A 239 -9.66 12.18 18.34
CA ILE A 239 -11.03 12.37 18.83
C ILE A 239 -11.85 11.17 18.40
N ASP A 240 -12.42 10.47 19.37
CA ASP A 240 -13.41 9.42 19.15
C ASP A 240 -14.79 9.97 19.48
N TYR A 241 -15.70 10.00 18.49
CA TYR A 241 -17.02 10.59 18.66
C TYR A 241 -18.08 9.82 17.88
N ILE A 242 -19.33 9.96 18.31
CA ILE A 242 -20.51 9.45 17.61
C ILE A 242 -21.33 10.64 17.15
N GLY A 243 -21.47 10.80 15.83
CA GLY A 243 -22.23 11.92 15.23
C GLY A 243 -22.02 11.94 13.71
N ASP A 244 -22.86 12.70 13.02
CA ASP A 244 -22.80 12.84 11.56
C ASP A 244 -21.66 13.77 11.13
N THR A 245 -21.35 14.78 11.95
CA THR A 245 -20.30 15.76 11.64
C THR A 245 -19.49 16.10 12.88
N GLY A 246 -18.22 16.39 12.68
CA GLY A 246 -17.31 16.92 13.69
C GLY A 246 -16.48 18.05 13.10
N ALA A 247 -16.20 19.11 13.88
CA ALA A 247 -15.35 20.20 13.45
C ALA A 247 -14.36 20.58 14.55
N ALA A 248 -13.12 20.83 14.19
CA ALA A 248 -12.05 21.31 15.08
C ALA A 248 -11.68 22.75 14.76
N PHE A 249 -11.49 23.54 15.81
CA PHE A 249 -11.15 24.96 15.73
C PHE A 249 -9.89 25.24 16.56
N ILE A 250 -9.00 26.08 16.03
CA ILE A 250 -7.87 26.67 16.77
C ILE A 250 -8.06 28.18 16.75
N ASN A 251 -8.12 28.79 17.95
CA ASN A 251 -8.31 30.23 18.11
C ASN A 251 -9.51 30.80 17.33
N GLY A 252 -10.57 30.01 17.18
CA GLY A 252 -11.78 30.43 16.47
C GLY A 252 -11.78 30.17 14.97
N GLU A 253 -10.68 29.71 14.38
CA GLU A 253 -10.59 29.29 12.99
C GLU A 253 -10.79 27.79 12.87
N MET A 254 -11.66 27.35 11.95
CA MET A 254 -11.86 25.93 11.65
C MET A 254 -10.64 25.36 10.93
N VAL A 255 -10.03 24.34 11.51
CA VAL A 255 -8.81 23.70 10.97
C VAL A 255 -9.05 22.31 10.42
N ALA A 256 -10.13 21.66 10.85
CA ALA A 256 -10.55 20.36 10.31
C ALA A 256 -12.04 20.16 10.51
N ASP A 257 -12.64 19.42 9.61
CA ASP A 257 -14.00 18.91 9.69
C ASP A 257 -14.06 17.46 9.21
N ASN A 258 -15.11 16.77 9.61
CA ASN A 258 -15.41 15.40 9.21
C ASN A 258 -16.91 15.22 9.05
N PHE A 259 -17.34 14.60 7.93
CA PHE A 259 -18.72 14.33 7.56
C PHE A 259 -18.98 12.84 7.47
#